data_757ab2445207773f7be3495fcf923c7a
#
_entry.id   757ab2445207773f7be3495fcf923c7a
#
_cell.length_a   1.000
_cell.length_b   1.000
_cell.length_c   1.000
_cell.angle_alpha   90.00
_cell.angle_beta   90.00
_cell.angle_gamma   90.00
#
_symmetry.space_group_name_H-M   'P 1'
#
loop_
_entity.id
_entity.type
_entity.pdbx_description
1 polymer ?
#
loop_
_entity_poly.entity_id
_entity_poly.type
_entity_poly.pdbx_seq_one_letter_code
_entity_poly.pdbx_strand_id
1 'polypeptide(L)'
;ESNYFIFEVKQKLMIVQDVITHLEVLAPLAYAEEFDNVGLLVGDKNSELTGVLVTLDTLESVVDEAIENQCNLIVSFHPIIFKGLKKITGKTYVERVLIKAIEHKIAIYAIHTALDNAFEGANAGLCELLGLKNKAILIPQAGTIKQLTTYVPEKNADAVKTALFACGAGSIGNYTDCSFSSVGTGTFKGN
;
A
#
# COMPACT_ATOMS: atom_id res chain seq x y z
N GLU A 1 -34.08 40.81 13.51
CA GLU A 1 -32.86 40.50 12.71
C GLU A 1 -32.59 39.01 12.85
N SER A 2 -32.86 38.24 11.78
CA SER A 2 -32.66 36.80 11.75
C SER A 2 -31.22 36.54 11.29
N ASN A 3 -30.35 36.10 12.21
CA ASN A 3 -29.00 35.63 11.89
C ASN A 3 -29.11 34.23 11.26
N TYR A 4 -28.97 34.15 9.95
CA TYR A 4 -28.77 32.88 9.24
C TYR A 4 -27.28 32.51 9.28
N PHE A 5 -26.96 31.42 9.97
CA PHE A 5 -25.63 30.79 9.88
C PHE A 5 -25.63 29.92 8.63
N ILE A 6 -24.92 30.33 7.58
CA ILE A 6 -24.66 29.52 6.40
C ILE A 6 -23.43 28.67 6.71
N PHE A 7 -23.65 27.37 6.96
CA PHE A 7 -22.58 26.39 7.00
C PHE A 7 -22.23 26.00 5.55
N GLU A 8 -21.13 26.54 5.04
CA GLU A 8 -20.54 26.08 3.79
C GLU A 8 -19.92 24.69 4.03
N VAL A 9 -20.64 23.62 3.70
CA VAL A 9 -20.08 22.28 3.67
C VAL A 9 -19.17 22.23 2.44
N LYS A 10 -17.88 22.50 2.61
CA LYS A 10 -16.87 22.20 1.59
C LYS A 10 -16.85 20.70 1.40
N GLN A 11 -17.47 20.21 0.32
CA GLN A 11 -17.31 18.85 -0.12
C GLN A 11 -15.82 18.65 -0.41
N LYS A 12 -15.15 17.81 0.39
CA LYS A 12 -13.73 17.50 0.17
C LYS A 12 -13.62 16.81 -1.18
N LEU A 13 -13.00 17.45 -2.15
CA LEU A 13 -12.70 16.84 -3.43
C LEU A 13 -11.76 15.65 -3.20
N MET A 14 -12.05 14.54 -3.88
CA MET A 14 -11.21 13.34 -3.83
C MET A 14 -9.90 13.61 -4.53
N ILE A 15 -8.80 13.15 -3.96
CA ILE A 15 -7.46 13.22 -4.57
C ILE A 15 -6.95 11.82 -4.90
N VAL A 16 -5.92 11.73 -5.73
CA VAL A 16 -5.29 10.47 -6.13
C VAL A 16 -4.88 9.62 -4.91
N GLN A 17 -4.37 10.26 -3.84
CA GLN A 17 -4.02 9.55 -2.60
C GLN A 17 -5.21 8.85 -1.93
N ASP A 18 -6.42 9.35 -2.06
CA ASP A 18 -7.59 8.72 -1.46
C ASP A 18 -7.84 7.34 -2.11
N VAL A 19 -7.68 7.24 -3.43
CA VAL A 19 -7.75 5.94 -4.16
C VAL A 19 -6.59 5.03 -3.77
N ILE A 20 -5.36 5.55 -3.75
CA ILE A 20 -4.16 4.78 -3.36
C ILE A 20 -4.37 4.17 -1.97
N THR A 21 -4.88 4.94 -1.02
CA THR A 21 -5.15 4.46 0.34
C THR A 21 -6.09 3.25 0.35
N HIS A 22 -7.13 3.25 -0.50
CA HIS A 22 -8.05 2.12 -0.61
C HIS A 22 -7.39 0.91 -1.29
N LEU A 23 -6.55 1.13 -2.32
CA LEU A 23 -5.80 0.06 -2.98
C LEU A 23 -4.80 -0.60 -2.02
N GLU A 24 -4.14 0.17 -1.17
CA GLU A 24 -3.19 -0.33 -0.17
C GLU A 24 -3.87 -1.05 1.01
N VAL A 25 -5.16 -0.80 1.27
CA VAL A 25 -5.96 -1.63 2.19
C VAL A 25 -6.27 -2.98 1.57
N LEU A 26 -6.60 -3.02 0.27
CA LEU A 26 -6.86 -4.26 -0.47
C LEU A 26 -5.59 -5.09 -0.66
N ALA A 27 -4.51 -4.45 -1.08
CA ALA A 27 -3.23 -5.06 -1.40
C ALA A 27 -2.09 -4.21 -0.82
N PRO A 28 -1.74 -4.42 0.46
CA PRO A 28 -0.64 -3.69 1.11
C PRO A 28 0.67 -3.83 0.34
N LEU A 29 1.39 -2.74 0.11
CA LEU A 29 2.67 -2.76 -0.61
C LEU A 29 3.70 -3.69 0.04
N ALA A 30 3.59 -3.92 1.35
CA ALA A 30 4.42 -4.88 2.09
C ALA A 30 4.22 -6.34 1.66
N TYR A 31 3.18 -6.66 0.89
CA TYR A 31 2.94 -8.00 0.35
C TYR A 31 3.62 -8.22 -1.00
N ALA A 32 4.12 -7.16 -1.64
CA ALA A 32 4.83 -7.30 -2.90
C ALA A 32 6.13 -8.10 -2.73
N GLU A 33 6.52 -8.80 -3.80
CA GLU A 33 7.79 -9.50 -3.87
C GLU A 33 8.96 -8.49 -3.86
N GLU A 34 10.11 -8.87 -3.29
CA GLU A 34 11.30 -8.01 -3.16
C GLU A 34 11.85 -7.49 -4.49
N PHE A 35 11.64 -8.24 -5.58
CA PHE A 35 12.08 -7.86 -6.93
C PHE A 35 11.14 -6.90 -7.64
N ASP A 36 9.96 -6.67 -7.08
CA ASP A 36 8.86 -5.94 -7.73
C ASP A 36 8.97 -4.43 -7.55
N ASN A 37 8.20 -3.70 -8.37
CA ASN A 37 8.10 -2.25 -8.30
C ASN A 37 6.62 -1.83 -8.33
N VAL A 38 5.98 -1.83 -7.18
CA VAL A 38 4.56 -1.52 -7.00
C VAL A 38 4.34 -0.15 -6.35
N GLY A 39 3.10 0.32 -6.36
CA GLY A 39 2.70 1.60 -5.81
C GLY A 39 2.63 2.70 -6.86
N LEU A 40 2.70 3.96 -6.43
CA LEU A 40 2.68 5.11 -7.34
C LEU A 40 4.02 5.22 -8.07
N LEU A 41 4.01 4.95 -9.38
CA LEU A 41 5.20 4.97 -10.22
C LEU A 41 5.40 6.31 -10.94
N VAL A 42 4.31 7.03 -11.25
CA VAL A 42 4.31 8.29 -11.98
C VAL A 42 3.23 9.20 -11.41
N GLY A 43 3.47 10.51 -11.40
CA GLY A 43 2.46 11.52 -11.09
C GLY A 43 2.49 12.04 -9.65
N ASP A 44 1.50 12.88 -9.33
CA ASP A 44 1.35 13.51 -8.02
C ASP A 44 0.12 12.97 -7.29
N LYS A 45 0.34 12.34 -6.15
CA LYS A 45 -0.71 11.79 -5.28
C LYS A 45 -1.68 12.82 -4.71
N ASN A 46 -1.29 14.11 -4.69
CA ASN A 46 -2.10 15.18 -4.16
C ASN A 46 -3.00 15.84 -5.22
N SER A 47 -2.90 15.43 -6.48
CA SER A 47 -3.75 15.93 -7.56
C SER A 47 -5.21 15.60 -7.29
N GLU A 48 -6.11 16.52 -7.62
CA GLU A 48 -7.55 16.27 -7.64
C GLU A 48 -7.86 15.13 -8.60
N LEU A 49 -8.65 14.15 -8.15
CA LEU A 49 -9.02 12.99 -8.96
C LEU A 49 -10.15 13.36 -9.92
N THR A 50 -9.94 13.14 -11.22
CA THR A 50 -10.97 13.35 -12.24
C THR A 50 -11.59 12.05 -12.72
N GLY A 51 -10.83 10.96 -12.73
CA GLY A 51 -11.30 9.63 -13.11
C GLY A 51 -10.20 8.59 -12.94
N VAL A 52 -10.61 7.32 -12.87
CA VAL A 52 -9.71 6.16 -12.74
C VAL A 52 -9.91 5.23 -13.92
N LEU A 53 -8.82 4.87 -14.59
CA LEU A 53 -8.80 3.82 -15.61
C LEU A 53 -8.06 2.61 -15.05
N VAL A 54 -8.66 1.43 -15.11
CA VAL A 54 -8.06 0.18 -14.65
C VAL A 54 -7.63 -0.66 -15.83
N THR A 55 -6.42 -1.18 -15.81
CA THR A 55 -5.85 -1.96 -16.93
C THR A 55 -4.94 -3.08 -16.45
N LEU A 56 -4.67 -4.04 -17.31
CA LEU A 56 -3.63 -5.05 -17.09
C LEU A 56 -2.24 -4.45 -17.34
N ASP A 57 -2.06 -3.86 -18.53
CA ASP A 57 -0.80 -3.28 -19.00
C ASP A 57 -0.98 -1.80 -19.33
N THR A 58 -0.01 -0.96 -18.96
CA THR A 58 -0.01 0.45 -19.34
C THR A 58 0.68 0.63 -20.69
N LEU A 59 -0.11 0.56 -21.78
CA LEU A 59 0.35 0.82 -23.15
C LEU A 59 0.13 2.28 -23.55
N GLU A 60 0.71 2.73 -24.66
CA GLU A 60 0.47 4.07 -25.18
C GLU A 60 -1.03 4.32 -25.47
N SER A 61 -1.74 3.31 -26.01
CA SER A 61 -3.19 3.36 -26.24
C SER A 61 -4.02 3.49 -24.97
N VAL A 62 -3.55 2.92 -23.85
CA VAL A 62 -4.22 3.04 -22.55
C VAL A 62 -4.10 4.47 -22.02
N VAL A 63 -2.96 5.12 -22.22
CA VAL A 63 -2.80 6.54 -21.87
C VAL A 63 -3.69 7.42 -22.75
N ASP A 64 -3.81 7.09 -24.06
CA ASP A 64 -4.74 7.80 -24.96
C ASP A 64 -6.20 7.65 -24.49
N GLU A 65 -6.62 6.43 -24.13
CA GLU A 65 -7.95 6.15 -23.57
C GLU A 65 -8.18 6.92 -22.24
N ALA A 66 -7.17 7.00 -21.36
CA ALA A 66 -7.28 7.78 -20.15
C ALA A 66 -7.49 9.29 -20.44
N ILE A 67 -6.79 9.84 -21.43
CA ILE A 67 -6.95 11.22 -21.90
C ILE A 67 -8.37 11.44 -22.43
N GLU A 68 -8.82 10.58 -23.33
CA GLU A 68 -10.15 10.67 -23.96
C GLU A 68 -11.29 10.61 -22.93
N ASN A 69 -11.14 9.77 -21.89
CA ASN A 69 -12.11 9.61 -20.80
C ASN A 69 -11.88 10.55 -19.62
N GLN A 70 -10.94 11.50 -19.71
CA GLN A 70 -10.61 12.47 -18.66
C GLN A 70 -10.20 11.81 -17.33
N CYS A 71 -9.58 10.61 -17.39
CA CYS A 71 -9.03 9.93 -16.24
C CYS A 71 -7.59 10.41 -15.99
N ASN A 72 -7.32 10.87 -14.78
CA ASN A 72 -5.97 11.27 -14.40
C ASN A 72 -5.26 10.29 -13.45
N LEU A 73 -5.85 9.12 -13.24
CA LEU A 73 -5.20 7.99 -12.56
C LEU A 73 -5.39 6.72 -13.38
N ILE A 74 -4.29 6.07 -13.73
CA ILE A 74 -4.27 4.71 -14.27
C ILE A 74 -3.84 3.77 -13.16
N VAL A 75 -4.67 2.76 -12.85
CA VAL A 75 -4.33 1.66 -11.96
C VAL A 75 -4.04 0.45 -12.84
N SER A 76 -2.78 0.05 -12.91
CA SER A 76 -2.34 -1.10 -13.71
C SER A 76 -2.00 -2.30 -12.83
N PHE A 77 -2.21 -3.48 -13.36
CA PHE A 77 -1.70 -4.69 -12.73
C PHE A 77 -0.18 -4.73 -12.87
N HIS A 78 0.35 -4.74 -14.10
CA HIS A 78 1.79 -4.77 -14.35
C HIS A 78 2.43 -3.37 -14.20
N PRO A 79 3.61 -3.28 -13.55
CA PRO A 79 4.32 -2.02 -13.41
C PRO A 79 4.97 -1.59 -14.73
N ILE A 80 4.63 -0.40 -15.22
CA ILE A 80 5.26 0.17 -16.43
C ILE A 80 6.76 0.41 -16.24
N ILE A 81 7.20 0.71 -15.02
CA ILE A 81 8.60 0.82 -14.65
C ILE A 81 8.95 -0.40 -13.82
N PHE A 82 9.39 -1.50 -14.46
CA PHE A 82 9.84 -2.68 -13.73
C PHE A 82 11.31 -2.59 -13.34
N LYS A 83 12.16 -2.08 -14.24
CA LYS A 83 13.57 -1.81 -13.99
C LYS A 83 13.84 -0.32 -13.99
N GLY A 84 14.76 0.13 -13.13
CA GLY A 84 15.14 1.53 -13.05
C GLY A 84 15.54 2.11 -14.42
N LEU A 85 15.04 3.28 -14.75
CA LEU A 85 15.35 3.99 -16.00
C LEU A 85 16.52 4.93 -15.79
N LYS A 86 17.50 4.90 -16.69
CA LYS A 86 18.64 5.81 -16.68
C LYS A 86 18.36 7.10 -17.46
N LYS A 87 17.40 7.09 -18.38
CA LYS A 87 17.01 8.22 -19.23
C LYS A 87 15.59 8.01 -19.74
N ILE A 88 14.92 9.11 -20.07
CA ILE A 88 13.57 9.14 -20.66
C ILE A 88 13.70 10.01 -21.91
N THR A 89 13.73 9.39 -23.10
CA THR A 89 14.00 10.04 -24.39
C THR A 89 13.00 9.68 -25.48
N GLY A 90 11.97 8.85 -25.12
CA GLY A 90 10.98 8.35 -26.08
C GLY A 90 11.45 7.19 -26.95
N LYS A 91 12.64 6.62 -26.69
CA LYS A 91 13.20 5.54 -27.49
C LYS A 91 12.42 4.24 -27.36
N THR A 92 12.00 3.90 -26.16
CA THR A 92 11.21 2.70 -25.86
C THR A 92 9.73 3.05 -25.65
N TYR A 93 8.82 2.06 -25.76
CA TYR A 93 7.40 2.29 -25.46
C TYR A 93 7.21 2.75 -24.00
N VAL A 94 7.98 2.20 -23.07
CA VAL A 94 7.95 2.62 -21.66
C VAL A 94 8.24 4.12 -21.55
N GLU A 95 9.33 4.59 -22.17
CA GLU A 95 9.69 6.01 -22.16
C GLU A 95 8.60 6.89 -22.79
N ARG A 96 7.96 6.45 -23.90
CA ARG A 96 6.89 7.22 -24.55
C ARG A 96 5.62 7.28 -23.69
N VAL A 97 5.25 6.16 -23.06
CA VAL A 97 4.15 6.12 -22.08
C VAL A 97 4.40 7.11 -20.94
N LEU A 98 5.61 7.10 -20.36
CA LEU A 98 5.96 7.99 -19.27
C LEU A 98 5.93 9.47 -19.67
N ILE A 99 6.50 9.80 -20.84
CA ILE A 99 6.47 11.18 -21.37
C ILE A 99 5.01 11.63 -21.50
N LYS A 100 4.17 10.84 -22.18
CA LYS A 100 2.77 11.17 -22.41
C LYS A 100 1.98 11.30 -21.11
N ALA A 101 2.16 10.38 -20.15
CA ALA A 101 1.49 10.44 -18.86
C ALA A 101 1.87 11.70 -18.08
N ILE A 102 3.17 12.05 -18.06
CA ILE A 102 3.67 13.24 -17.37
C ILE A 102 3.12 14.53 -18.04
N GLU A 103 3.16 14.63 -19.37
CA GLU A 103 2.65 15.77 -20.12
C GLU A 103 1.16 16.02 -19.86
N HIS A 104 0.36 14.93 -19.73
CA HIS A 104 -1.07 15.00 -19.46
C HIS A 104 -1.42 14.94 -17.97
N LYS A 105 -0.43 14.97 -17.06
CA LYS A 105 -0.60 14.94 -15.61
C LYS A 105 -1.38 13.69 -15.13
N ILE A 106 -1.17 12.57 -15.80
CA ILE A 106 -1.78 11.29 -15.45
C ILE A 106 -0.85 10.56 -14.49
N ALA A 107 -1.39 10.18 -13.33
CA ALA A 107 -0.72 9.32 -12.37
C ALA A 107 -0.84 7.84 -12.80
N ILE A 108 0.20 7.05 -12.55
CA ILE A 108 0.20 5.60 -12.81
C ILE A 108 0.56 4.88 -11.52
N TYR A 109 -0.35 4.02 -11.06
CA TYR A 109 -0.17 3.16 -9.90
C TYR A 109 -0.16 1.70 -10.33
N ALA A 110 0.80 0.90 -9.88
CA ALA A 110 0.88 -0.53 -10.14
C ALA A 110 0.61 -1.33 -8.87
N ILE A 111 -0.25 -2.36 -8.97
CA ILE A 111 -0.65 -3.19 -7.83
C ILE A 111 0.02 -4.58 -7.80
N HIS A 112 0.29 -5.16 -8.95
CA HIS A 112 1.04 -6.38 -9.30
C HIS A 112 1.09 -7.45 -8.17
N THR A 113 2.28 -7.89 -7.75
CA THR A 113 2.43 -8.98 -6.79
C THR A 113 1.86 -8.66 -5.40
N ALA A 114 1.66 -7.39 -5.05
CA ALA A 114 0.94 -7.04 -3.83
C ALA A 114 -0.51 -7.58 -3.85
N LEU A 115 -1.19 -7.53 -5.02
CA LEU A 115 -2.52 -8.09 -5.19
C LEU A 115 -2.50 -9.63 -5.27
N ASP A 116 -1.48 -10.22 -5.91
CA ASP A 116 -1.32 -11.68 -5.97
C ASP A 116 -1.16 -12.30 -4.59
N ASN A 117 -0.40 -11.64 -3.72
CA ASN A 117 -0.10 -12.11 -2.37
C ASN A 117 -1.16 -11.72 -1.33
N ALA A 118 -2.12 -10.87 -1.69
CA ALA A 118 -3.26 -10.55 -0.83
C ALA A 118 -4.24 -11.73 -0.74
N PHE A 119 -4.67 -12.09 0.48
CA PHE A 119 -5.56 -13.23 0.69
C PHE A 119 -6.88 -13.10 -0.06
N GLU A 120 -7.44 -11.90 -0.13
CA GLU A 120 -8.66 -11.58 -0.90
C GLU A 120 -8.32 -10.93 -2.27
N GLY A 121 -7.13 -11.20 -2.80
CA GLY A 121 -6.63 -10.66 -4.05
C GLY A 121 -7.04 -11.46 -5.29
N ALA A 122 -6.23 -11.40 -6.36
CA ALA A 122 -6.52 -12.02 -7.65
C ALA A 122 -6.79 -13.53 -7.55
N ASN A 123 -6.00 -14.24 -6.75
CA ASN A 123 -6.15 -15.69 -6.56
C ASN A 123 -7.46 -16.06 -5.84
N ALA A 124 -7.95 -15.21 -4.93
CA ALA A 124 -9.25 -15.41 -4.28
C ALA A 124 -10.40 -15.34 -5.29
N GLY A 125 -10.37 -14.34 -6.20
CA GLY A 125 -11.35 -14.22 -7.26
C GLY A 125 -11.36 -15.45 -8.20
N LEU A 126 -10.18 -15.97 -8.56
CA LEU A 126 -10.07 -17.21 -9.34
C LEU A 126 -10.67 -18.41 -8.60
N CYS A 127 -10.40 -18.56 -7.30
CA CYS A 127 -11.00 -19.62 -6.48
C CYS A 127 -12.52 -19.54 -6.49
N GLU A 128 -13.10 -18.36 -6.38
CA GLU A 128 -14.54 -18.13 -6.40
C GLU A 128 -15.16 -18.51 -7.75
N LEU A 129 -14.55 -18.07 -8.85
CA LEU A 129 -15.01 -18.43 -10.22
C LEU A 129 -14.97 -19.94 -10.47
N LEU A 130 -14.00 -20.64 -9.89
CA LEU A 130 -13.87 -22.11 -9.98
C LEU A 130 -14.72 -22.86 -8.95
N GLY A 131 -15.42 -22.16 -8.06
CA GLY A 131 -16.23 -22.78 -6.99
C GLY A 131 -15.40 -23.48 -5.91
N LEU A 132 -14.12 -23.14 -5.77
CA LEU A 132 -13.22 -23.72 -4.77
C LEU A 132 -13.54 -23.20 -3.37
N LYS A 133 -13.47 -24.11 -2.37
CA LYS A 133 -13.73 -23.80 -0.96
C LYS A 133 -12.47 -24.08 -0.14
N ASN A 134 -12.43 -23.50 1.07
CA ASN A 134 -11.31 -23.71 2.01
C ASN A 134 -9.95 -23.27 1.43
N LYS A 135 -9.95 -22.11 0.75
CA LYS A 135 -8.71 -21.52 0.22
C LYS A 135 -7.70 -21.23 1.33
N ALA A 136 -6.42 -21.41 1.04
CA ALA A 136 -5.31 -21.13 1.94
C ALA A 136 -4.10 -20.61 1.15
N ILE A 137 -3.24 -19.87 1.82
CA ILE A 137 -1.96 -19.44 1.23
C ILE A 137 -1.06 -20.68 1.08
N LEU A 138 -0.58 -20.92 -0.14
CA LEU A 138 0.25 -22.08 -0.46
C LEU A 138 1.62 -22.02 0.24
N ILE A 139 2.25 -20.84 0.20
CA ILE A 139 3.55 -20.59 0.83
C ILE A 139 3.39 -19.40 1.77
N PRO A 140 2.90 -19.62 3.02
CA PRO A 140 2.71 -18.50 3.94
C PRO A 140 4.08 -17.95 4.38
N GLN A 141 4.24 -16.64 4.25
CA GLN A 141 5.37 -15.95 4.86
C GLN A 141 5.17 -15.93 6.38
N ALA A 142 6.10 -16.50 7.11
CA ALA A 142 6.04 -16.58 8.56
C ALA A 142 7.36 -16.09 9.17
N GLY A 143 7.27 -15.46 10.35
CA GLY A 143 8.44 -15.19 11.19
C GLY A 143 9.23 -13.93 10.87
N THR A 144 8.72 -13.04 10.04
CA THR A 144 9.37 -11.75 9.75
C THR A 144 9.34 -10.80 10.95
N ILE A 145 8.22 -10.74 11.69
CA ILE A 145 8.08 -9.96 12.92
C ILE A 145 7.35 -10.80 13.95
N LYS A 146 7.91 -10.85 15.18
CA LYS A 146 7.27 -11.47 16.33
C LYS A 146 7.06 -10.41 17.40
N GLN A 147 5.87 -10.38 18.00
CA GLN A 147 5.60 -9.54 19.15
C GLN A 147 5.86 -10.35 20.43
N LEU A 148 6.81 -9.88 21.23
CA LEU A 148 7.04 -10.39 22.58
C LEU A 148 6.29 -9.50 23.58
N THR A 149 5.38 -10.09 24.33
CA THR A 149 4.69 -9.41 25.45
C THR A 149 5.11 -10.06 26.76
N THR A 150 5.52 -9.25 27.72
CA THR A 150 5.88 -9.70 29.06
C THR A 150 5.30 -8.78 30.12
N TYR A 151 5.04 -9.33 31.30
CA TYR A 151 4.53 -8.61 32.47
C TYR A 151 5.57 -8.62 33.56
N VAL A 152 5.95 -7.46 34.03
CA VAL A 152 7.00 -7.31 35.06
C VAL A 152 6.56 -6.25 36.07
N PRO A 153 7.02 -6.33 37.34
CA PRO A 153 6.86 -5.23 38.28
C PRO A 153 7.47 -3.95 37.70
N GLU A 154 6.78 -2.81 37.85
CA GLU A 154 7.18 -1.52 37.28
C GLU A 154 8.65 -1.17 37.57
N LYS A 155 9.11 -1.39 38.79
CA LYS A 155 10.50 -1.16 39.20
C LYS A 155 11.56 -1.95 38.44
N ASN A 156 11.16 -3.03 37.75
CA ASN A 156 12.06 -3.91 37.00
C ASN A 156 11.93 -3.70 35.47
N ALA A 157 11.01 -2.84 34.99
CA ALA A 157 10.69 -2.69 33.57
C ALA A 157 11.93 -2.28 32.75
N ASP A 158 12.72 -1.34 33.22
CA ASP A 158 13.90 -0.87 32.48
C ASP A 158 15.01 -1.92 32.42
N ALA A 159 15.22 -2.67 33.47
CA ALA A 159 16.20 -3.76 33.51
C ALA A 159 15.82 -4.87 32.51
N VAL A 160 14.54 -5.22 32.46
CA VAL A 160 14.04 -6.23 31.52
C VAL A 160 14.14 -5.74 30.06
N LYS A 161 13.77 -4.48 29.77
CA LYS A 161 13.94 -3.88 28.43
C LYS A 161 15.41 -3.93 27.99
N THR A 162 16.32 -3.47 28.84
CA THR A 162 17.76 -3.49 28.55
C THR A 162 18.25 -4.89 28.23
N ALA A 163 17.84 -5.90 28.98
CA ALA A 163 18.22 -7.28 28.73
C ALA A 163 17.64 -7.81 27.40
N LEU A 164 16.39 -7.47 27.06
CA LEU A 164 15.78 -7.84 25.79
C LEU A 164 16.50 -7.20 24.60
N PHE A 165 16.85 -5.93 24.67
CA PHE A 165 17.59 -5.23 23.62
C PHE A 165 19.00 -5.79 23.44
N ALA A 166 19.68 -6.13 24.53
CA ALA A 166 21.00 -6.79 24.49
C ALA A 166 20.94 -8.17 23.79
N CYS A 167 19.80 -8.85 23.81
CA CYS A 167 19.56 -10.09 23.08
C CYS A 167 19.07 -9.90 21.63
N GLY A 168 19.03 -8.65 21.13
CA GLY A 168 18.62 -8.32 19.76
C GLY A 168 17.12 -8.10 19.56
N ALA A 169 16.31 -8.11 20.62
CA ALA A 169 14.90 -7.71 20.51
C ALA A 169 14.79 -6.20 20.17
N GLY A 170 13.67 -5.81 19.54
CA GLY A 170 13.40 -4.41 19.22
C GLY A 170 14.11 -3.86 17.99
N SER A 171 14.78 -4.69 17.19
CA SER A 171 15.37 -4.27 15.91
C SER A 171 14.38 -4.50 14.77
N ILE A 172 13.91 -3.40 14.13
CA ILE A 172 12.94 -3.44 13.03
C ILE A 172 13.41 -2.47 11.95
N GLY A 173 13.84 -2.99 10.79
CA GLY A 173 14.39 -2.17 9.72
C GLY A 173 15.58 -1.33 10.20
N ASN A 174 15.46 -0.01 10.10
CA ASN A 174 16.49 0.95 10.54
C ASN A 174 16.34 1.41 12.01
N TYR A 175 15.41 0.83 12.78
CA TYR A 175 15.16 1.19 14.17
C TYR A 175 15.71 0.12 15.11
N THR A 176 16.28 0.56 16.22
CA THR A 176 16.73 -0.30 17.33
C THR A 176 15.96 0.04 18.59
N ASP A 177 15.96 -0.88 19.55
CA ASP A 177 15.37 -0.69 20.88
C ASP A 177 13.86 -0.34 20.85
N CYS A 178 13.16 -0.81 19.82
CA CYS A 178 11.72 -0.60 19.67
C CYS A 178 10.96 -1.35 20.76
N SER A 179 10.22 -0.63 21.60
CA SER A 179 9.35 -1.21 22.60
C SER A 179 8.18 -0.28 22.92
N PHE A 180 7.11 -0.86 23.44
CA PHE A 180 6.00 -0.13 24.03
C PHE A 180 5.77 -0.65 25.45
N SER A 181 5.63 0.24 26.42
CA SER A 181 5.36 -0.11 27.80
C SER A 181 4.10 0.62 28.29
N SER A 182 3.24 -0.09 29.01
CA SER A 182 2.04 0.46 29.63
C SER A 182 1.92 -0.08 31.04
N VAL A 183 1.52 0.78 31.98
CA VAL A 183 1.20 0.37 33.34
C VAL A 183 -0.26 -0.10 33.37
N GLY A 184 -0.52 -1.21 34.03
CA GLY A 184 -1.85 -1.79 34.14
C GLY A 184 -1.98 -2.75 35.32
N THR A 185 -3.21 -3.17 35.59
CA THR A 185 -3.51 -4.16 36.63
C THR A 185 -3.92 -5.48 35.98
N GLY A 186 -3.14 -6.53 36.22
CA GLY A 186 -3.49 -7.91 35.86
C GLY A 186 -4.31 -8.56 36.96
N THR A 187 -5.33 -9.34 36.56
CA THR A 187 -6.11 -10.15 37.49
C THR A 187 -6.08 -11.62 37.07
N PHE A 188 -6.01 -12.52 38.03
CA PHE A 188 -6.10 -13.97 37.78
C PHE A 188 -6.82 -14.65 38.94
N LYS A 189 -7.45 -15.79 38.67
CA LYS A 189 -8.06 -16.64 39.68
C LYS A 189 -7.48 -18.02 39.53
N GLY A 190 -6.86 -18.56 40.60
CA GLY A 190 -6.46 -19.95 40.66
C GLY A 190 -7.67 -20.85 40.84
N ASN A 191 -7.57 -22.10 40.32
CA ASN A 191 -8.55 -23.15 40.54
C ASN A 191 -8.23 -23.88 41.85
#